data_d73cd3a3422dd33e1de553d84283ea36
#
_entry.id   d73cd3a3422dd33e1de553d84283ea36
#
_cell.length_a   1.000
_cell.length_b   1.000
_cell.length_c   1.000
_cell.angle_alpha   90.00
_cell.angle_beta   90.00
_cell.angle_gamma   90.00
#
_symmetry.space_group_name_H-M   'P 1'
#
loop_
_entity.id
_entity.type
_entity.pdbx_description
1 polymer ?
#
loop_
_entity_poly.entity_id
_entity_poly.type
_entity_poly.pdbx_seq_one_letter_code
_entity_poly.pdbx_strand_id
1 'polypeptide(L)'
;VVAALNGVSLQRITDRLMQFTGEVPMIVGGVSQTISSRSTFHSDLGIALSFIVEQYTAIGIKVRRVPYKVRGKTFENIEAEIPGTTNPEKVVLFGAHADATAGSPWALEAKTRGADDDGSGTIGCLELALAIKALKLPYTVRILHFTGEEQGLWGSYAYSDMIKKAGQELVDVVQIDMIAYCAKPGNRVDIHDSVDRNGSHATVVKFFRAIKRYNIQLTPVDTHNHAVDNRSDVAGFLDHGYRGVLISEEFSDDGFNPNYHTLGDRVKNCNLPYMVEVVKASIALAADLAGAP
;
A
#
# COMPACT_ATOMS: atom_id res chain seq x y z
N VAL A 1 16.48 12.21 4.56
CA VAL A 1 15.78 11.41 3.52
C VAL A 1 16.76 10.48 2.83
N VAL A 2 17.90 10.94 2.28
CA VAL A 2 18.88 10.11 1.53
C VAL A 2 19.26 8.82 2.27
N ALA A 3 19.59 8.91 3.58
CA ALA A 3 19.92 7.73 4.37
C ALA A 3 18.76 6.73 4.46
N ALA A 4 17.53 7.21 4.53
CA ALA A 4 16.32 6.36 4.53
C ALA A 4 16.14 5.63 3.19
N LEU A 5 16.36 6.33 2.07
CA LEU A 5 16.31 5.73 0.73
C LEU A 5 17.39 4.66 0.55
N ASN A 6 18.60 4.92 1.00
CA ASN A 6 19.72 3.96 0.94
C ASN A 6 19.52 2.75 1.87
N GLY A 7 18.66 2.85 2.87
CA GLY A 7 18.28 1.78 3.79
C GLY A 7 17.24 0.80 3.24
N VAL A 8 16.61 1.09 2.09
CA VAL A 8 15.67 0.17 1.43
C VAL A 8 16.41 -1.07 0.98
N SER A 9 15.91 -2.24 1.35
CA SER A 9 16.61 -3.51 1.13
C SER A 9 15.82 -4.43 0.22
N LEU A 10 16.38 -4.73 -0.95
CA LEU A 10 15.82 -5.70 -1.89
C LEU A 10 15.65 -7.08 -1.21
N GLN A 11 16.63 -7.53 -0.42
CA GLN A 11 16.55 -8.81 0.27
C GLN A 11 15.39 -8.84 1.26
N ARG A 12 15.24 -7.80 2.08
CA ARG A 12 14.16 -7.72 3.08
C ARG A 12 12.78 -7.64 2.42
N ILE A 13 12.63 -6.91 1.32
CA ILE A 13 11.41 -6.88 0.51
C ILE A 13 11.11 -8.28 -0.03
N THR A 14 12.10 -8.93 -0.64
CA THR A 14 11.94 -10.29 -1.19
C THR A 14 11.49 -11.28 -0.13
N ASP A 15 12.20 -11.34 1.00
CA ASP A 15 11.90 -12.28 2.07
C ASP A 15 10.50 -12.09 2.65
N ARG A 16 10.12 -10.82 2.92
CA ARG A 16 8.79 -10.51 3.43
C ARG A 16 7.69 -10.81 2.41
N LEU A 17 7.91 -10.50 1.13
CA LEU A 17 6.93 -10.77 0.09
C LEU A 17 6.72 -12.28 -0.08
N MET A 18 7.79 -13.08 -0.12
CA MET A 18 7.70 -14.53 -0.17
C MET A 18 6.97 -15.13 1.04
N GLN A 19 7.18 -14.58 2.23
CA GLN A 19 6.47 -14.97 3.44
C GLN A 19 4.98 -14.58 3.35
N PHE A 20 4.70 -13.33 3.00
CA PHE A 20 3.34 -12.78 2.96
C PHE A 20 2.46 -13.44 1.88
N THR A 21 3.05 -13.89 0.79
CA THR A 21 2.36 -14.65 -0.27
C THR A 21 2.27 -16.15 0.02
N GLY A 22 2.85 -16.62 1.13
CA GLY A 22 2.90 -18.05 1.49
C GLY A 22 3.75 -18.89 0.54
N GLU A 23 4.72 -18.29 -0.14
CA GLU A 23 5.70 -19.05 -0.96
C GLU A 23 6.80 -19.67 -0.09
N VAL A 24 7.04 -19.09 1.09
CA VAL A 24 7.85 -19.66 2.15
C VAL A 24 7.13 -19.50 3.50
N PRO A 25 7.50 -20.30 4.54
CA PRO A 25 6.93 -20.13 5.85
C PRO A 25 7.22 -18.75 6.45
N MET A 26 6.26 -18.22 7.23
CA MET A 26 6.41 -17.04 8.07
C MET A 26 6.35 -17.44 9.55
N ILE A 27 6.91 -16.63 10.43
CA ILE A 27 6.75 -16.79 11.88
C ILE A 27 5.66 -15.85 12.33
N VAL A 28 4.62 -16.38 12.98
CA VAL A 28 3.52 -15.61 13.59
C VAL A 28 3.18 -16.23 14.92
N GLY A 29 3.15 -15.43 16.00
CA GLY A 29 2.96 -15.91 17.35
C GLY A 29 4.07 -16.87 17.81
N GLY A 30 5.27 -16.76 17.27
CA GLY A 30 6.38 -17.68 17.53
C GLY A 30 6.26 -19.03 16.83
N VAL A 31 5.25 -19.25 15.98
CA VAL A 31 4.99 -20.50 15.26
C VAL A 31 5.30 -20.33 13.77
N SER A 32 6.00 -21.30 13.19
CA SER A 32 6.23 -21.33 11.73
C SER A 32 4.94 -21.78 11.02
N GLN A 33 4.44 -20.96 10.12
CA GLN A 33 3.19 -21.18 9.39
C GLN A 33 3.37 -20.84 7.92
N THR A 34 2.65 -21.54 7.05
CA THR A 34 2.60 -21.25 5.62
C THR A 34 1.13 -21.02 5.26
N ILE A 35 0.80 -19.84 4.80
CA ILE A 35 -0.55 -19.53 4.32
C ILE A 35 -0.75 -20.01 2.89
N SER A 36 -1.97 -20.38 2.55
CA SER A 36 -2.34 -20.79 1.20
C SER A 36 -3.08 -19.71 0.44
N SER A 37 -3.79 -18.85 1.15
CA SER A 37 -4.66 -17.85 0.55
C SER A 37 -4.77 -16.59 1.40
N ARG A 38 -4.80 -15.42 0.75
CA ARG A 38 -5.17 -14.16 1.39
C ARG A 38 -6.57 -13.68 0.96
N SER A 39 -7.38 -14.56 0.34
CA SER A 39 -8.77 -14.23 0.04
C SER A 39 -9.50 -13.75 1.28
N THR A 40 -10.29 -12.71 1.15
CA THR A 40 -11.05 -12.06 2.24
C THR A 40 -11.90 -13.03 3.06
N PHE A 41 -12.32 -14.14 2.46
CA PHE A 41 -13.12 -15.16 3.15
C PHE A 41 -12.30 -16.34 3.68
N HIS A 42 -10.98 -16.37 3.45
CA HIS A 42 -10.12 -17.45 3.91
C HIS A 42 -9.52 -17.14 5.30
N SER A 43 -9.46 -18.16 6.17
CA SER A 43 -8.93 -18.02 7.54
C SER A 43 -7.47 -17.55 7.58
N ASP A 44 -6.68 -17.90 6.57
CA ASP A 44 -5.26 -17.52 6.50
C ASP A 44 -5.04 -16.02 6.35
N LEU A 45 -6.04 -15.25 5.89
CA LEU A 45 -5.95 -13.79 5.91
C LEU A 45 -5.70 -13.27 7.34
N GLY A 46 -6.33 -13.87 8.36
CA GLY A 46 -6.07 -13.52 9.76
C GLY A 46 -4.61 -13.74 10.19
N ILE A 47 -3.94 -14.77 9.64
CA ILE A 47 -2.51 -15.04 9.86
C ILE A 47 -1.66 -13.97 9.15
N ALA A 48 -1.99 -13.63 7.91
CA ALA A 48 -1.32 -12.58 7.14
C ALA A 48 -1.42 -11.21 7.85
N LEU A 49 -2.60 -10.86 8.38
CA LEU A 49 -2.79 -9.65 9.18
C LEU A 49 -1.98 -9.66 10.47
N SER A 50 -1.86 -10.83 11.12
CA SER A 50 -1.02 -10.98 12.32
C SER A 50 0.45 -10.80 11.98
N PHE A 51 0.91 -11.31 10.85
CA PHE A 51 2.27 -11.06 10.35
C PHE A 51 2.54 -9.56 10.20
N ILE A 52 1.64 -8.80 9.56
CA ILE A 52 1.77 -7.34 9.43
C ILE A 52 1.89 -6.65 10.80
N VAL A 53 1.01 -7.02 11.75
CA VAL A 53 1.03 -6.48 13.12
C VAL A 53 2.38 -6.75 13.79
N GLU A 54 2.91 -7.96 13.68
CA GLU A 54 4.20 -8.32 14.28
C GLU A 54 5.38 -7.60 13.63
N GLN A 55 5.35 -7.38 12.31
CA GLN A 55 6.38 -6.59 11.62
C GLN A 55 6.44 -5.15 12.16
N TYR A 56 5.31 -4.47 12.33
CA TYR A 56 5.26 -3.13 12.93
C TYR A 56 5.70 -3.13 14.40
N THR A 57 5.22 -4.10 15.16
CA THR A 57 5.57 -4.25 16.58
C THR A 57 7.08 -4.46 16.77
N ALA A 58 7.69 -5.31 15.95
CA ALA A 58 9.12 -5.61 16.00
C ALA A 58 10.00 -4.38 15.75
N ILE A 59 9.53 -3.43 14.95
CA ILE A 59 10.23 -2.17 14.72
C ILE A 59 9.75 -1.05 15.66
N GLY A 60 8.89 -1.36 16.66
CA GLY A 60 8.41 -0.42 17.67
C GLY A 60 7.52 0.68 17.10
N ILE A 61 6.70 0.38 16.11
CA ILE A 61 5.63 1.26 15.61
C ILE A 61 4.32 0.82 16.25
N LYS A 62 3.54 1.81 16.71
CA LYS A 62 2.21 1.57 17.26
C LYS A 62 1.30 1.05 16.15
N VAL A 63 0.67 -0.09 16.38
CA VAL A 63 -0.22 -0.74 15.42
C VAL A 63 -1.50 -1.19 16.13
N ARG A 64 -2.63 -1.15 15.42
CA ARG A 64 -3.92 -1.65 15.91
C ARG A 64 -4.72 -2.31 14.80
N ARG A 65 -5.62 -3.19 15.19
CA ARG A 65 -6.67 -3.74 14.35
C ARG A 65 -7.87 -2.81 14.37
N VAL A 66 -8.43 -2.49 13.23
CA VAL A 66 -9.58 -1.60 13.07
C VAL A 66 -10.74 -2.42 12.50
N PRO A 67 -11.64 -2.93 13.37
CA PRO A 67 -12.74 -3.76 12.92
C PRO A 67 -13.80 -2.94 12.18
N TYR A 68 -14.40 -3.56 11.16
CA TYR A 68 -15.56 -3.02 10.45
C TYR A 68 -16.55 -4.13 10.11
N LYS A 69 -17.80 -3.76 9.77
CA LYS A 69 -18.86 -4.74 9.51
C LYS A 69 -19.45 -4.55 8.12
N VAL A 70 -19.51 -5.65 7.37
CA VAL A 70 -20.20 -5.73 6.08
C VAL A 70 -21.05 -6.98 6.05
N ARG A 71 -22.32 -6.88 5.63
CA ARG A 71 -23.26 -8.00 5.48
C ARG A 71 -23.35 -8.90 6.72
N GLY A 72 -23.28 -8.29 7.91
CA GLY A 72 -23.36 -9.01 9.19
C GLY A 72 -22.09 -9.74 9.64
N LYS A 73 -21.02 -9.70 8.85
CA LYS A 73 -19.69 -10.23 9.19
C LYS A 73 -18.75 -9.12 9.63
N THR A 74 -17.82 -9.45 10.51
CA THR A 74 -16.76 -8.52 10.95
C THR A 74 -15.47 -8.85 10.22
N PHE A 75 -14.83 -7.82 9.68
CA PHE A 75 -13.50 -7.83 9.07
C PHE A 75 -12.63 -6.79 9.77
N GLU A 76 -11.36 -6.73 9.46
CA GLU A 76 -10.42 -5.83 10.11
C GLU A 76 -9.43 -5.25 9.10
N ASN A 77 -9.20 -3.94 9.19
CA ASN A 77 -8.02 -3.30 8.62
C ASN A 77 -6.89 -3.28 9.67
N ILE A 78 -5.65 -3.12 9.22
CA ILE A 78 -4.52 -2.86 10.11
C ILE A 78 -4.11 -1.40 9.95
N GLU A 79 -3.99 -0.69 11.07
CA GLU A 79 -3.52 0.69 11.12
C GLU A 79 -2.23 0.77 11.91
N ALA A 80 -1.17 1.30 11.30
CA ALA A 80 0.07 1.65 11.98
C ALA A 80 0.26 3.16 11.97
N GLU A 81 0.84 3.71 13.04
CA GLU A 81 0.97 5.15 13.20
C GLU A 81 2.35 5.54 13.70
N ILE A 82 2.98 6.49 13.00
CA ILE A 82 4.23 7.13 13.36
C ILE A 82 3.89 8.59 13.69
N PRO A 83 3.86 8.97 14.97
CA PRO A 83 3.43 10.30 15.36
C PRO A 83 4.41 11.39 14.89
N GLY A 84 3.84 12.49 14.46
CA GLY A 84 4.58 13.70 14.11
C GLY A 84 5.26 14.33 15.31
N THR A 85 6.37 15.00 15.08
CA THR A 85 7.19 15.60 16.15
C THR A 85 6.76 17.01 16.55
N THR A 86 6.17 17.77 15.63
CA THR A 86 5.80 19.18 15.86
C THR A 86 4.34 19.51 15.55
N ASN A 87 3.74 18.80 14.59
CA ASN A 87 2.34 18.97 14.19
C ASN A 87 1.66 17.61 14.07
N PRO A 88 1.52 16.85 15.18
CA PRO A 88 1.00 15.48 15.14
C PRO A 88 -0.46 15.39 14.74
N GLU A 89 -1.23 16.48 14.80
CA GLU A 89 -2.61 16.58 14.34
C GLU A 89 -2.74 16.54 12.81
N LYS A 90 -1.68 16.91 12.08
CA LYS A 90 -1.61 16.81 10.62
C LYS A 90 -1.23 15.40 10.23
N VAL A 91 -2.09 14.72 9.50
CA VAL A 91 -1.93 13.31 9.17
C VAL A 91 -1.78 13.13 7.65
N VAL A 92 -0.70 12.46 7.24
CA VAL A 92 -0.55 11.92 5.89
C VAL A 92 -0.85 10.42 5.98
N LEU A 93 -1.69 9.91 5.10
CA LEU A 93 -2.07 8.50 5.07
C LEU A 93 -1.46 7.81 3.86
N PHE A 94 -0.82 6.68 4.09
CA PHE A 94 -0.42 5.72 3.07
C PHE A 94 -1.24 4.45 3.22
N GLY A 95 -1.65 3.84 2.12
CA GLY A 95 -2.47 2.64 2.13
C GLY A 95 -2.01 1.60 1.12
N ALA A 96 -2.36 0.35 1.40
CA ALA A 96 -2.27 -0.81 0.53
C ALA A 96 -3.36 -1.80 0.95
N HIS A 97 -3.70 -2.81 0.14
CA HIS A 97 -4.61 -3.84 0.64
C HIS A 97 -3.90 -5.17 0.92
N ALA A 98 -4.42 -5.90 1.91
CA ALA A 98 -3.80 -7.13 2.40
C ALA A 98 -4.47 -8.39 1.87
N ASP A 99 -5.72 -8.30 1.43
CA ASP A 99 -6.41 -9.41 0.77
C ASP A 99 -5.93 -9.61 -0.67
N ALA A 100 -6.38 -10.66 -1.33
CA ALA A 100 -6.05 -10.98 -2.71
C ALA A 100 -7.10 -11.90 -3.31
N THR A 101 -7.25 -11.90 -4.62
CA THR A 101 -8.09 -12.83 -5.36
C THR A 101 -7.31 -13.56 -6.47
N ALA A 102 -7.84 -14.69 -6.90
CA ALA A 102 -7.39 -15.38 -8.11
C ALA A 102 -8.54 -15.47 -9.15
N GLY A 103 -9.42 -14.45 -9.16
CA GLY A 103 -10.48 -14.27 -10.12
C GLY A 103 -11.88 -14.64 -9.64
N SER A 104 -12.02 -14.99 -8.35
CA SER A 104 -13.33 -15.31 -7.76
C SER A 104 -13.54 -14.63 -6.41
N PRO A 105 -13.45 -13.28 -6.35
CA PRO A 105 -13.36 -12.53 -5.09
C PRO A 105 -14.54 -12.74 -4.15
N TRP A 106 -15.69 -13.16 -4.67
CA TRP A 106 -16.90 -13.43 -3.89
C TRP A 106 -17.00 -14.87 -3.36
N ALA A 107 -16.05 -15.74 -3.73
CA ALA A 107 -15.98 -17.12 -3.26
C ALA A 107 -14.89 -17.32 -2.20
N LEU A 108 -14.92 -18.46 -1.52
CA LEU A 108 -13.81 -18.93 -0.72
C LEU A 108 -12.72 -19.48 -1.65
N GLU A 109 -11.69 -18.70 -1.92
CA GLU A 109 -10.57 -19.13 -2.74
C GLU A 109 -9.51 -19.82 -1.88
N ALA A 110 -9.30 -21.11 -2.13
CA ALA A 110 -8.34 -21.91 -1.37
C ALA A 110 -6.87 -21.57 -1.64
N LYS A 111 -6.60 -20.85 -2.73
CA LYS A 111 -5.24 -20.44 -3.11
C LYS A 111 -5.30 -19.06 -3.79
N THR A 112 -4.71 -18.07 -3.13
CA THR A 112 -4.46 -16.75 -3.71
C THR A 112 -3.09 -16.29 -3.24
N ARG A 113 -2.18 -15.96 -4.14
CA ARG A 113 -0.86 -15.45 -3.77
C ARG A 113 -0.84 -13.93 -3.74
N GLY A 114 -1.33 -13.28 -4.81
CA GLY A 114 -1.40 -11.83 -4.88
C GLY A 114 -0.05 -11.18 -4.60
N ALA A 115 1.01 -11.58 -5.31
CA ALA A 115 2.35 -11.09 -5.01
C ALA A 115 2.51 -9.63 -5.43
N ASP A 116 1.94 -9.29 -6.57
CA ASP A 116 1.87 -7.93 -7.05
C ASP A 116 0.61 -7.24 -6.54
N ASP A 117 -0.53 -7.87 -6.68
CA ASP A 117 -1.85 -7.40 -6.26
C ASP A 117 -2.30 -8.02 -4.91
N ASP A 118 -2.23 -7.35 -3.76
CA ASP A 118 -1.42 -6.16 -3.48
C ASP A 118 -0.42 -6.49 -2.34
N GLY A 119 0.25 -7.65 -2.51
CA GLY A 119 1.39 -8.00 -1.66
C GLY A 119 2.52 -6.98 -1.80
N SER A 120 2.71 -6.45 -3.02
CA SER A 120 3.75 -5.47 -3.31
C SER A 120 3.52 -4.16 -2.58
N GLY A 121 2.34 -3.58 -2.63
CA GLY A 121 1.99 -2.38 -1.89
C GLY A 121 2.03 -2.60 -0.38
N THR A 122 1.48 -3.74 0.10
CA THR A 122 1.52 -4.08 1.53
C THR A 122 2.96 -4.17 2.08
N ILE A 123 3.86 -4.87 1.39
CA ILE A 123 5.28 -4.96 1.81
C ILE A 123 6.01 -3.64 1.58
N GLY A 124 5.66 -2.91 0.52
CA GLY A 124 6.14 -1.55 0.27
C GLY A 124 5.82 -0.60 1.43
N CYS A 125 4.62 -0.66 1.97
CA CYS A 125 4.20 0.11 3.14
C CYS A 125 4.97 -0.27 4.41
N LEU A 126 5.29 -1.55 4.64
CA LEU A 126 6.14 -1.98 5.76
C LEU A 126 7.57 -1.41 5.62
N GLU A 127 8.12 -1.42 4.43
CA GLU A 127 9.44 -0.89 4.14
C GLU A 127 9.48 0.65 4.28
N LEU A 128 8.44 1.32 3.78
CA LEU A 128 8.24 2.76 3.95
C LEU A 128 8.22 3.13 5.45
N ALA A 129 7.44 2.42 6.26
CA ALA A 129 7.35 2.66 7.69
C ALA A 129 8.71 2.56 8.40
N LEU A 130 9.47 1.51 8.09
CA LEU A 130 10.81 1.30 8.64
C LEU A 130 11.73 2.48 8.30
N ALA A 131 11.68 2.96 7.05
CA ALA A 131 12.53 4.04 6.56
C ALA A 131 12.16 5.39 7.19
N ILE A 132 10.86 5.75 7.23
CA ILE A 132 10.43 7.08 7.69
C ILE A 132 10.45 7.22 9.21
N LYS A 133 10.32 6.13 9.97
CA LYS A 133 10.41 6.17 11.44
C LYS A 133 11.66 6.89 11.93
N ALA A 134 12.80 6.69 11.28
CA ALA A 134 14.06 7.31 11.64
C ALA A 134 14.13 8.81 11.31
N LEU A 135 13.25 9.30 10.43
CA LEU A 135 13.28 10.69 9.94
C LEU A 135 12.70 11.70 10.95
N LYS A 136 11.92 11.24 11.95
CA LYS A 136 11.26 12.12 12.93
C LYS A 136 10.52 13.27 12.25
N LEU A 137 9.61 12.93 11.34
CA LEU A 137 8.87 13.88 10.51
C LEU A 137 7.99 14.82 11.35
N PRO A 138 7.75 16.07 10.92
CA PRO A 138 6.85 17.01 11.58
C PRO A 138 5.42 16.52 11.74
N TYR A 139 4.84 15.91 10.71
CA TYR A 139 3.46 15.43 10.69
C TYR A 139 3.38 13.93 10.98
N THR A 140 2.25 13.48 11.48
CA THR A 140 1.95 12.06 11.67
C THR A 140 1.85 11.38 10.31
N VAL A 141 2.48 10.20 10.20
CA VAL A 141 2.27 9.31 9.07
C VAL A 141 1.50 8.09 9.56
N ARG A 142 0.34 7.86 8.95
CA ARG A 142 -0.51 6.71 9.21
C ARG A 142 -0.47 5.77 8.04
N ILE A 143 -0.37 4.47 8.30
CA ILE A 143 -0.29 3.45 7.27
C ILE A 143 -1.42 2.47 7.47
N LEU A 144 -2.20 2.22 6.43
CA LEU A 144 -3.33 1.31 6.43
C LEU A 144 -3.04 0.10 5.55
N HIS A 145 -3.42 -1.08 6.05
CA HIS A 145 -3.57 -2.27 5.22
C HIS A 145 -5.06 -2.62 5.24
N PHE A 146 -5.70 -2.34 4.14
CA PHE A 146 -7.12 -2.58 3.97
C PHE A 146 -7.40 -4.05 3.72
N THR A 147 -8.63 -4.48 3.97
CA THR A 147 -9.15 -5.80 3.60
C THR A 147 -10.50 -5.64 2.94
N GLY A 148 -10.90 -6.64 2.13
CA GLY A 148 -12.13 -6.54 1.36
C GLY A 148 -12.06 -5.52 0.23
N GLU A 149 -10.86 -5.19 -0.23
CA GLU A 149 -10.63 -4.39 -1.42
C GLU A 149 -11.25 -5.09 -2.62
N GLU A 150 -10.90 -6.35 -2.80
CA GLU A 150 -11.32 -7.23 -3.89
C GLU A 150 -12.84 -7.46 -4.00
N GLN A 151 -13.57 -7.13 -2.95
CA GLN A 151 -15.04 -7.19 -2.90
C GLN A 151 -15.69 -5.83 -3.11
N GLY A 152 -14.94 -4.83 -3.53
CA GLY A 152 -15.39 -3.47 -3.77
C GLY A 152 -15.06 -2.52 -2.65
N LEU A 153 -13.79 -2.50 -2.22
CA LEU A 153 -13.20 -1.46 -1.37
C LEU A 153 -13.83 -1.37 0.03
N TRP A 154 -14.25 -2.50 0.60
CA TRP A 154 -15.02 -2.50 1.86
C TRP A 154 -14.28 -1.85 3.02
N GLY A 155 -13.00 -2.19 3.17
CA GLY A 155 -12.19 -1.72 4.29
C GLY A 155 -11.89 -0.23 4.22
N SER A 156 -11.58 0.28 3.05
CA SER A 156 -11.27 1.69 2.84
C SER A 156 -12.50 2.60 2.94
N TYR A 157 -13.64 2.18 2.40
CA TYR A 157 -14.90 2.91 2.61
C TYR A 157 -15.31 2.93 4.08
N ALA A 158 -15.22 1.80 4.77
CA ALA A 158 -15.54 1.76 6.20
C ALA A 158 -14.61 2.66 7.02
N TYR A 159 -13.31 2.67 6.68
CA TYR A 159 -12.32 3.48 7.37
C TYR A 159 -12.49 4.98 7.06
N SER A 160 -12.62 5.35 5.80
CA SER A 160 -12.79 6.76 5.38
C SER A 160 -14.08 7.37 5.95
N ASP A 161 -15.19 6.60 5.98
CA ASP A 161 -16.43 6.99 6.63
C ASP A 161 -16.25 7.21 8.15
N MET A 162 -15.53 6.31 8.81
CA MET A 162 -15.23 6.42 10.25
C MET A 162 -14.45 7.69 10.59
N ILE A 163 -13.36 7.97 9.87
CA ILE A 163 -12.53 9.15 10.14
C ILE A 163 -13.24 10.45 9.74
N LYS A 164 -14.05 10.43 8.68
CA LYS A 164 -14.86 11.58 8.27
C LYS A 164 -15.89 11.95 9.33
N LYS A 165 -16.59 10.96 9.90
CA LYS A 165 -17.52 11.15 11.03
C LYS A 165 -16.82 11.66 12.28
N ALA A 166 -15.56 11.27 12.50
CA ALA A 166 -14.76 11.78 13.61
C ALA A 166 -14.17 13.19 13.38
N GLY A 167 -14.41 13.78 12.20
CA GLY A 167 -13.86 15.10 11.85
C GLY A 167 -12.34 15.10 11.65
N GLN A 168 -11.74 13.94 11.38
CA GLN A 168 -10.30 13.84 11.15
C GLN A 168 -9.94 14.48 9.80
N GLU A 169 -9.08 15.48 9.83
CA GLU A 169 -8.48 16.05 8.62
C GLU A 169 -7.24 15.26 8.20
N LEU A 170 -7.10 15.04 6.89
CA LEU A 170 -5.91 14.47 6.29
C LEU A 170 -5.22 15.50 5.40
N VAL A 171 -3.89 15.55 5.47
CA VAL A 171 -3.08 16.36 4.56
C VAL A 171 -3.13 15.79 3.16
N ASP A 172 -2.99 14.46 3.06
CA ASP A 172 -3.03 13.73 1.80
C ASP A 172 -3.27 12.24 2.05
N VAL A 173 -3.75 11.53 1.03
CA VAL A 173 -3.89 10.07 0.99
C VAL A 173 -3.12 9.53 -0.20
N VAL A 174 -2.24 8.57 0.03
CA VAL A 174 -1.46 7.91 -1.02
C VAL A 174 -1.73 6.41 -0.94
N GLN A 175 -2.47 5.90 -1.90
CA GLN A 175 -2.62 4.45 -2.08
C GLN A 175 -1.44 3.92 -2.89
N ILE A 176 -0.90 2.78 -2.49
CA ILE A 176 0.15 2.04 -3.20
C ILE A 176 -0.43 0.67 -3.53
N ASP A 177 -0.60 0.39 -4.81
CA ASP A 177 -1.31 -0.78 -5.26
C ASP A 177 -0.72 -1.28 -6.58
N MET A 178 -0.30 -2.53 -6.64
CA MET A 178 0.40 -3.14 -7.77
C MET A 178 1.64 -2.35 -8.18
N ILE A 179 2.78 -2.61 -7.53
CA ILE A 179 4.04 -1.87 -7.74
C ILE A 179 5.23 -2.78 -8.05
N ALA A 180 4.99 -4.03 -8.43
CA ALA A 180 6.07 -4.98 -8.66
C ALA A 180 6.10 -5.61 -10.06
N TYR A 181 5.36 -5.09 -11.03
CA TYR A 181 5.47 -5.51 -12.41
C TYR A 181 5.89 -4.35 -13.32
N CYS A 182 6.77 -4.62 -14.26
CA CYS A 182 7.20 -3.64 -15.27
C CYS A 182 7.50 -4.38 -16.56
N ALA A 183 6.56 -4.30 -17.51
CA ALA A 183 6.63 -5.02 -18.77
C ALA A 183 7.71 -4.48 -19.71
N LYS A 184 7.99 -3.17 -19.65
CA LYS A 184 8.81 -2.45 -20.62
C LYS A 184 10.06 -1.85 -19.98
N PRO A 185 11.14 -1.70 -20.75
CA PRO A 185 12.29 -0.90 -20.31
C PRO A 185 11.90 0.53 -19.95
N GLY A 186 12.59 1.12 -18.96
CA GLY A 186 12.39 2.52 -18.56
C GLY A 186 11.72 2.69 -17.20
N ASN A 187 11.33 1.60 -16.51
CA ASN A 187 10.80 1.66 -15.16
C ASN A 187 9.66 2.67 -15.02
N ARG A 188 8.66 2.60 -15.88
CA ARG A 188 7.48 3.46 -15.80
C ARG A 188 6.75 3.19 -14.48
N VAL A 189 6.36 4.26 -13.81
CA VAL A 189 5.46 4.25 -12.65
C VAL A 189 4.33 5.24 -12.92
N ASP A 190 3.10 4.79 -12.75
CA ASP A 190 1.93 5.62 -12.92
C ASP A 190 1.52 6.26 -11.58
N ILE A 191 1.07 7.51 -11.65
CA ILE A 191 0.39 8.16 -10.56
C ILE A 191 -0.94 8.70 -11.06
N HIS A 192 -2.01 8.37 -10.35
CA HIS A 192 -3.37 8.67 -10.75
C HIS A 192 -3.96 9.69 -9.79
N ASP A 193 -4.39 10.84 -10.30
CA ASP A 193 -4.95 11.95 -9.52
C ASP A 193 -6.47 12.10 -9.67
N SER A 194 -7.11 11.14 -10.34
CA SER A 194 -8.56 11.19 -10.59
C SER A 194 -9.03 12.49 -11.26
N VAL A 195 -8.27 12.96 -12.26
CA VAL A 195 -8.54 14.24 -12.97
C VAL A 195 -8.56 15.42 -11.99
N ASP A 196 -7.54 15.49 -11.15
CA ASP A 196 -7.36 16.54 -10.11
C ASP A 196 -8.51 16.61 -9.08
N ARG A 197 -9.14 15.48 -8.83
CA ARG A 197 -10.22 15.43 -7.83
C ARG A 197 -9.72 15.88 -6.46
N ASN A 198 -10.43 16.81 -5.83
CA ASN A 198 -10.08 17.38 -4.53
C ASN A 198 -8.70 18.06 -4.46
N GLY A 199 -8.11 18.45 -5.60
CA GLY A 199 -6.78 19.06 -5.68
C GLY A 199 -5.64 18.04 -5.63
N SER A 200 -5.88 16.79 -6.04
CA SER A 200 -4.91 15.67 -5.99
C SER A 200 -3.69 15.88 -6.87
N HIS A 201 -3.79 16.69 -7.94
CA HIS A 201 -2.65 16.98 -8.82
C HIS A 201 -1.45 17.61 -8.09
N ALA A 202 -1.71 18.34 -6.99
CA ALA A 202 -0.62 18.86 -6.15
C ALA A 202 0.31 17.77 -5.61
N THR A 203 -0.21 16.57 -5.35
CA THR A 203 0.57 15.41 -4.90
C THR A 203 1.36 14.79 -6.04
N VAL A 204 0.79 14.76 -7.26
CA VAL A 204 1.51 14.35 -8.48
C VAL A 204 2.76 15.19 -8.68
N VAL A 205 2.63 16.53 -8.59
CA VAL A 205 3.76 17.45 -8.73
C VAL A 205 4.86 17.16 -7.69
N LYS A 206 4.49 16.86 -6.46
CA LYS A 206 5.45 16.49 -5.40
C LYS A 206 6.12 15.15 -5.70
N PHE A 207 5.40 14.16 -6.19
CA PHE A 207 5.95 12.85 -6.57
C PHE A 207 7.01 12.98 -7.67
N PHE A 208 6.72 13.71 -8.74
CA PHE A 208 7.68 13.98 -9.82
C PHE A 208 8.92 14.70 -9.31
N ARG A 209 8.72 15.71 -8.43
CA ARG A 209 9.81 16.44 -7.81
C ARG A 209 10.69 15.52 -6.94
N ALA A 210 10.09 14.63 -6.16
CA ALA A 210 10.79 13.68 -5.30
C ALA A 210 11.67 12.72 -6.13
N ILE A 211 11.13 12.13 -7.20
CA ILE A 211 11.88 11.25 -8.11
C ILE A 211 13.09 12.00 -8.69
N LYS A 212 12.89 13.23 -9.19
CA LYS A 212 13.97 14.05 -9.75
C LYS A 212 15.00 14.44 -8.68
N ARG A 213 14.55 14.91 -7.50
CA ARG A 213 15.43 15.40 -6.41
C ARG A 213 16.40 14.33 -5.92
N TYR A 214 15.93 13.09 -5.84
CA TYR A 214 16.71 11.98 -5.29
C TYR A 214 17.27 11.04 -6.35
N ASN A 215 17.16 11.39 -7.62
CA ASN A 215 17.64 10.59 -8.76
C ASN A 215 17.15 9.14 -8.69
N ILE A 216 15.86 8.94 -8.38
CA ILE A 216 15.24 7.63 -8.32
C ILE A 216 15.04 7.12 -9.75
N GLN A 217 15.34 5.85 -9.98
CA GLN A 217 15.41 5.27 -11.32
C GLN A 217 14.02 4.86 -11.82
N LEU A 218 13.12 5.82 -11.92
CA LEU A 218 11.75 5.68 -12.42
C LEU A 218 11.43 6.74 -13.46
N THR A 219 10.52 6.40 -14.37
CA THR A 219 9.87 7.32 -15.31
C THR A 219 8.41 7.53 -14.86
N PRO A 220 8.13 8.58 -14.08
CA PRO A 220 6.77 8.82 -13.60
C PRO A 220 5.87 9.33 -14.73
N VAL A 221 4.65 8.83 -14.77
CA VAL A 221 3.60 9.24 -15.68
C VAL A 221 2.37 9.65 -14.88
N ASP A 222 1.90 10.86 -15.12
CA ASP A 222 0.60 11.31 -14.66
C ASP A 222 -0.46 10.77 -15.62
N THR A 223 -1.28 9.86 -15.16
CA THR A 223 -2.31 9.26 -16.01
C THR A 223 -3.54 10.14 -16.12
N HIS A 224 -3.75 11.02 -15.14
CA HIS A 224 -4.84 12.01 -15.11
C HIS A 224 -6.19 11.43 -15.59
N ASN A 225 -6.64 10.34 -14.96
CA ASN A 225 -7.84 9.62 -15.35
C ASN A 225 -8.73 9.27 -14.14
N HIS A 226 -9.98 8.89 -14.40
CA HIS A 226 -10.94 8.45 -13.39
C HIS A 226 -10.82 6.96 -12.99
N ALA A 227 -9.85 6.22 -13.52
CA ALA A 227 -9.76 4.77 -13.29
C ALA A 227 -9.63 4.41 -11.80
N VAL A 228 -9.09 5.31 -10.99
CA VAL A 228 -8.93 5.13 -9.55
C VAL A 228 -10.19 5.35 -8.73
N ASP A 229 -11.22 5.99 -9.29
CA ASP A 229 -12.41 6.40 -8.56
C ASP A 229 -13.24 5.22 -8.01
N ASN A 230 -12.96 4.01 -8.47
CA ASN A 230 -13.66 2.80 -8.05
C ASN A 230 -12.82 1.52 -8.18
N ARG A 231 -11.50 1.64 -8.33
CA ARG A 231 -10.60 0.51 -8.59
C ARG A 231 -9.51 0.33 -7.54
N SER A 232 -9.38 1.25 -6.60
CA SER A 232 -8.44 1.12 -5.49
C SER A 232 -8.91 1.90 -4.28
N ASP A 233 -8.38 1.61 -3.13
CA ASP A 233 -8.82 2.08 -1.81
C ASP A 233 -8.81 3.59 -1.62
N VAL A 234 -8.10 4.34 -2.47
CA VAL A 234 -8.14 5.81 -2.46
C VAL A 234 -9.54 6.34 -2.74
N ALA A 235 -10.36 5.59 -3.47
CA ALA A 235 -11.71 5.99 -3.88
C ALA A 235 -12.60 6.41 -2.69
N GLY A 236 -12.61 5.61 -1.62
CA GLY A 236 -13.38 5.92 -0.43
C GLY A 236 -13.00 7.25 0.23
N PHE A 237 -11.76 7.66 0.12
CA PHE A 237 -11.27 8.95 0.63
C PHE A 237 -11.64 10.10 -0.30
N LEU A 238 -11.49 9.91 -1.61
CA LEU A 238 -11.89 10.89 -2.63
C LEU A 238 -13.38 11.21 -2.52
N ASP A 239 -14.23 10.21 -2.31
CA ASP A 239 -15.68 10.37 -2.12
C ASP A 239 -16.03 11.18 -0.88
N HIS A 240 -15.21 11.10 0.17
CA HIS A 240 -15.37 11.90 1.38
C HIS A 240 -14.70 13.29 1.31
N GLY A 241 -14.19 13.68 0.14
CA GLY A 241 -13.60 15.00 -0.12
C GLY A 241 -12.15 15.15 0.34
N TYR A 242 -11.47 14.04 0.68
CA TYR A 242 -10.04 14.07 0.93
C TYR A 242 -9.26 14.13 -0.38
N ARG A 243 -8.08 14.74 -0.35
CA ARG A 243 -7.11 14.67 -1.44
C ARG A 243 -6.47 13.30 -1.42
N GLY A 244 -6.28 12.70 -2.60
CA GLY A 244 -5.61 11.41 -2.65
C GLY A 244 -5.17 11.02 -4.06
N VAL A 245 -4.16 10.16 -4.12
CA VAL A 245 -3.62 9.59 -5.36
C VAL A 245 -3.41 8.09 -5.20
N LEU A 246 -3.38 7.38 -6.33
CA LEU A 246 -2.88 6.02 -6.43
C LEU A 246 -1.51 6.04 -7.12
N ILE A 247 -0.53 5.35 -6.53
CA ILE A 247 0.74 5.00 -7.17
C ILE A 247 0.68 3.54 -7.56
N SER A 248 0.90 3.25 -8.84
CA SER A 248 0.87 1.90 -9.38
C SER A 248 1.90 1.69 -10.49
N GLU A 249 2.03 0.47 -10.93
CA GLU A 249 2.66 0.14 -12.21
C GLU A 249 1.82 0.63 -13.39
N GLU A 250 2.28 0.35 -14.63
CA GLU A 250 1.57 0.76 -15.85
C GLU A 250 0.27 -0.01 -16.03
N PHE A 251 -0.88 0.68 -16.00
CA PHE A 251 -2.21 0.11 -16.21
C PHE A 251 -2.72 0.24 -17.66
N SER A 252 -1.83 0.46 -18.64
CA SER A 252 -2.20 0.41 -20.05
C SER A 252 -2.27 -1.02 -20.56
N ASP A 253 -3.05 -1.28 -21.62
CA ASP A 253 -3.33 -2.62 -22.16
C ASP A 253 -2.07 -3.46 -22.44
N ASP A 254 -0.99 -2.83 -22.91
CA ASP A 254 0.26 -3.48 -23.27
C ASP A 254 1.34 -3.43 -22.19
N GLY A 255 1.06 -2.76 -21.05
CA GLY A 255 1.91 -2.66 -19.86
C GLY A 255 1.37 -3.41 -18.65
N PHE A 256 0.10 -3.79 -18.67
CA PHE A 256 -0.59 -4.41 -17.54
C PHE A 256 -0.07 -5.80 -17.19
N ASN A 257 -0.04 -6.14 -15.90
CA ASN A 257 0.42 -7.44 -15.43
C ASN A 257 -0.49 -8.59 -15.92
N PRO A 258 0.01 -9.50 -16.76
CA PRO A 258 -0.81 -10.60 -17.28
C PRO A 258 -1.17 -11.65 -16.21
N ASN A 259 -0.59 -11.56 -15.01
CA ASN A 259 -0.89 -12.44 -13.89
C ASN A 259 -1.96 -11.88 -12.95
N TYR A 260 -2.43 -10.64 -13.18
CA TYR A 260 -3.46 -9.97 -12.38
C TYR A 260 -4.68 -10.89 -12.19
N HIS A 261 -5.14 -11.01 -10.94
CA HIS A 261 -6.27 -11.85 -10.54
C HIS A 261 -6.15 -13.32 -10.99
N THR A 262 -4.95 -13.88 -10.99
CA THR A 262 -4.72 -15.30 -11.33
C THR A 262 -3.81 -15.98 -10.30
N LEU A 263 -3.75 -17.30 -10.33
CA LEU A 263 -2.77 -18.09 -9.58
C LEU A 263 -1.31 -17.83 -10.03
N GLY A 264 -1.13 -17.11 -11.13
CA GLY A 264 0.17 -16.70 -11.67
C GLY A 264 0.74 -15.46 -10.99
N ASP A 265 -0.03 -14.73 -10.19
CA ASP A 265 0.47 -13.59 -9.43
C ASP A 265 1.34 -14.07 -8.26
N ARG A 266 2.62 -14.24 -8.55
CA ARG A 266 3.65 -14.83 -7.69
C ARG A 266 4.94 -14.04 -7.74
N VAL A 267 5.71 -14.11 -6.65
CA VAL A 267 6.98 -13.38 -6.49
C VAL A 267 7.95 -13.61 -7.65
N LYS A 268 8.00 -14.82 -8.21
CA LYS A 268 8.85 -15.14 -9.37
C LYS A 268 8.52 -14.34 -10.64
N ASN A 269 7.32 -13.78 -10.72
CA ASN A 269 6.85 -12.97 -11.85
C ASN A 269 6.93 -11.46 -11.56
N CYS A 270 7.39 -11.08 -10.36
CA CYS A 270 7.60 -9.69 -9.98
C CYS A 270 8.98 -9.17 -10.39
N ASN A 271 9.05 -7.89 -10.69
CA ASN A 271 10.29 -7.13 -10.88
C ASN A 271 10.67 -6.42 -9.56
N LEU A 272 11.28 -7.15 -8.64
CA LEU A 272 11.58 -6.62 -7.31
C LEU A 272 12.58 -5.45 -7.31
N PRO A 273 13.59 -5.37 -8.20
CA PRO A 273 14.39 -4.14 -8.35
C PRO A 273 13.56 -2.90 -8.70
N TYR A 274 12.57 -3.04 -9.60
CA TYR A 274 11.62 -1.96 -9.91
C TYR A 274 10.78 -1.58 -8.68
N MET A 275 10.22 -2.55 -7.97
CA MET A 275 9.49 -2.34 -6.71
C MET A 275 10.31 -1.54 -5.68
N VAL A 276 11.61 -1.83 -5.55
CA VAL A 276 12.52 -1.06 -4.68
C VAL A 276 12.54 0.42 -5.05
N GLU A 277 12.60 0.75 -6.33
CA GLU A 277 12.59 2.15 -6.77
C GLU A 277 11.23 2.83 -6.51
N VAL A 278 10.11 2.13 -6.69
CA VAL A 278 8.78 2.68 -6.35
C VAL A 278 8.65 2.92 -4.85
N VAL A 279 9.14 2.00 -4.02
CA VAL A 279 9.18 2.18 -2.56
C VAL A 279 10.04 3.39 -2.18
N LYS A 280 11.21 3.58 -2.79
CA LYS A 280 12.03 4.79 -2.57
C LYS A 280 11.29 6.07 -2.95
N ALA A 281 10.57 6.09 -4.07
CA ALA A 281 9.78 7.24 -4.49
C ALA A 281 8.66 7.55 -3.48
N SER A 282 7.99 6.52 -2.98
CA SER A 282 6.94 6.65 -1.96
C SER A 282 7.50 7.18 -0.62
N ILE A 283 8.70 6.73 -0.20
CA ILE A 283 9.40 7.26 1.00
C ILE A 283 9.75 8.74 0.81
N ALA A 284 10.26 9.12 -0.36
CA ALA A 284 10.61 10.51 -0.64
C ALA A 284 9.36 11.41 -0.67
N LEU A 285 8.26 10.92 -1.25
CA LEU A 285 6.97 11.60 -1.20
C LEU A 285 6.44 11.72 0.23
N ALA A 286 6.50 10.66 1.03
CA ALA A 286 6.06 10.68 2.43
C ALA A 286 6.82 11.74 3.25
N ALA A 287 8.12 11.86 3.02
CA ALA A 287 8.93 12.87 3.67
C ALA A 287 8.51 14.30 3.27
N ASP A 288 8.27 14.56 1.98
CA ASP A 288 7.79 15.88 1.49
C ASP A 288 6.39 16.20 2.06
N LEU A 289 5.45 15.27 1.97
CA LEU A 289 4.07 15.45 2.45
C LEU A 289 4.01 15.65 3.96
N ALA A 290 4.84 14.95 4.72
CA ALA A 290 4.88 15.04 6.18
C ALA A 290 5.81 16.17 6.70
N GLY A 291 6.21 17.09 5.83
CA GLY A 291 6.88 18.34 6.19
C GLY A 291 8.36 18.20 6.49
N ALA A 292 9.06 17.23 5.89
CA ALA A 292 10.53 17.19 5.97
C ALA A 292 11.15 18.44 5.36
N PRO A 293 12.21 19.00 5.97
CA PRO A 293 12.90 20.19 5.48
C PRO A 293 13.67 19.98 4.16
#